data_32c3d7e3ee9a167ecc1323d610218749
#
_entry.id   32c3d7e3ee9a167ecc1323d610218749
#
_cell.length_a   1.000
_cell.length_b   1.000
_cell.length_c   1.000
_cell.angle_alpha   90.00
_cell.angle_beta   90.00
_cell.angle_gamma   90.00
#
_symmetry.space_group_name_H-M   'P 1'
#
loop_
_entity.id
_entity.type
_entity.pdbx_description
1 polymer ?
#
loop_
_entity_poly.entity_id
_entity_poly.type
_entity_poly.pdbx_seq_one_letter_code
_entity_poly.pdbx_strand_id
1 'polypeptide(L)'
;MQKNDRVLFYTRTTMNWTATATITAECFEDSSPVWEPRSKPSDFKFRIELKPDFILRDDEYIDGLQLGPSLEYVKRWSPENWPLAFWDKLHLLPQRDFKLLESEIMRIKTGEPGELLPKNIRTIRKRAPRNYTAKRTSVTDASQSGSVN
;
A
#
# COMPACT_ATOMS: atom_id res chain seq x y z
N MET A 1 -14.15 12.15 6.53
CA MET A 1 -14.52 10.73 6.45
C MET A 1 -15.78 10.52 7.25
N GLN A 2 -16.75 9.84 6.69
CA GLN A 2 -18.07 9.64 7.26
C GLN A 2 -18.33 8.14 7.45
N LYS A 3 -19.30 7.81 8.29
CA LYS A 3 -19.79 6.44 8.42
C LYS A 3 -20.23 5.88 7.07
N ASN A 4 -19.86 4.64 6.78
CA ASN A 4 -20.05 3.92 5.51
C ASN A 4 -19.12 4.36 4.35
N ASP A 5 -18.21 5.32 4.57
CA ASP A 5 -17.13 5.53 3.62
C ASP A 5 -16.26 4.27 3.54
N ARG A 6 -15.76 4.00 2.34
CA ARG A 6 -14.95 2.82 2.07
C ARG A 6 -13.48 3.21 1.90
N VAL A 7 -12.60 2.37 2.41
CA VAL A 7 -11.17 2.63 2.47
C VAL A 7 -10.40 1.50 1.80
N LEU A 8 -9.40 1.86 1.01
CA LEU A 8 -8.38 0.95 0.47
C LEU A 8 -7.06 1.20 1.17
N PHE A 9 -6.35 0.13 1.49
CA PHE A 9 -5.03 0.22 2.09
C PHE A 9 -3.95 -0.04 1.05
N TYR A 10 -3.03 0.91 0.95
CA TYR A 10 -1.87 0.85 0.08
C TYR A 10 -0.58 0.95 0.89
N THR A 11 0.29 -0.03 0.74
CA THR A 11 1.60 -0.04 1.38
C THR A 11 2.64 0.56 0.45
N ARG A 12 3.07 1.77 0.76
CA ARG A 12 3.99 2.55 -0.09
C ARG A 12 5.36 1.90 -0.27
N THR A 13 5.91 1.29 0.77
CA THR A 13 7.24 0.65 0.72
C THR A 13 7.31 -0.53 -0.24
N THR A 14 6.23 -1.29 -0.35
CA THR A 14 6.13 -2.45 -1.25
C THR A 14 5.29 -2.14 -2.49
N MET A 15 4.65 -0.97 -2.53
CA MET A 15 3.76 -0.52 -3.61
C MET A 15 2.62 -1.51 -3.88
N ASN A 16 1.97 -2.01 -2.82
CA ASN A 16 0.92 -3.01 -2.93
C ASN A 16 -0.39 -2.53 -2.30
N TRP A 17 -1.53 -2.87 -2.90
CA TRP A 17 -2.81 -2.81 -2.21
C TRP A 17 -3.04 -4.10 -1.42
N THR A 18 -3.45 -3.94 -0.15
CA THR A 18 -3.41 -5.04 0.82
C THR A 18 -4.76 -5.36 1.44
N ALA A 19 -5.67 -4.37 1.53
CA ALA A 19 -6.95 -4.57 2.20
C ALA A 19 -8.00 -3.54 1.78
N THR A 20 -9.27 -3.87 2.08
CA THR A 20 -10.39 -2.93 2.09
C THR A 20 -11.08 -2.94 3.43
N ALA A 21 -11.67 -1.81 3.81
CA ALA A 21 -12.46 -1.67 5.02
C ALA A 21 -13.58 -0.64 4.83
N THR A 22 -14.58 -0.72 5.70
CA THR A 22 -15.69 0.23 5.78
C THR A 22 -15.61 0.99 7.11
N ILE A 23 -15.82 2.31 7.07
CA ILE A 23 -15.88 3.15 8.27
C ILE A 23 -17.19 2.89 9.01
N THR A 24 -17.11 2.56 10.29
CA THR A 24 -18.27 2.19 11.10
C THR A 24 -18.79 3.30 12.01
N ALA A 25 -17.92 4.24 12.36
CA ALA A 25 -18.24 5.37 13.23
C ALA A 25 -17.69 6.69 12.69
N GLU A 26 -18.18 7.78 13.23
CA GLU A 26 -17.61 9.10 12.96
C GLU A 26 -16.22 9.25 13.57
N CYS A 27 -15.46 10.23 13.07
CA CYS A 27 -14.16 10.56 13.62
C CYS A 27 -14.28 11.03 15.06
N PHE A 28 -13.43 10.51 15.94
CA PHE A 28 -13.35 10.89 17.34
C PHE A 28 -11.92 11.28 17.74
N GLU A 29 -11.78 11.99 18.86
CA GLU A 29 -10.46 12.34 19.40
C GLU A 29 -10.07 11.37 20.52
N ASP A 30 -8.86 10.84 20.43
CA ASP A 30 -8.25 10.02 21.45
C ASP A 30 -6.73 10.23 21.47
N SER A 31 -6.20 10.63 22.60
CA SER A 31 -4.78 10.92 22.80
C SER A 31 -3.98 9.74 23.35
N SER A 32 -4.59 8.57 23.52
CA SER A 32 -3.86 7.37 23.95
C SER A 32 -2.84 6.95 22.90
N PRO A 33 -1.65 6.45 23.27
CA PRO A 33 -0.64 6.01 22.32
C PRO A 33 -1.14 4.79 21.53
N VAL A 34 -1.05 4.82 20.18
CA VAL A 34 -1.43 3.69 19.32
C VAL A 34 -0.25 2.78 19.07
N TRP A 35 0.95 3.36 18.91
CA TRP A 35 2.19 2.62 18.67
C TRP A 35 3.26 3.05 19.68
N GLU A 36 3.61 2.15 20.56
CA GLU A 36 4.75 2.36 21.44
C GLU A 36 6.06 1.95 20.75
N PRO A 37 7.16 2.61 21.03
CA PRO A 37 7.44 3.84 21.78
C PRO A 37 7.73 5.07 20.91
N ARG A 38 7.34 5.09 19.64
CA ARG A 38 7.84 6.05 18.63
C ARG A 38 6.90 7.20 18.28
N SER A 39 5.65 7.14 18.69
CA SER A 39 4.69 8.21 18.42
C SER A 39 4.50 9.09 19.66
N LYS A 40 4.56 10.41 19.44
CA LYS A 40 4.10 11.34 20.45
C LYS A 40 2.58 11.22 20.58
N PRO A 41 1.99 11.34 21.78
CA PRO A 41 0.54 11.23 21.99
C PRO A 41 -0.31 12.16 21.10
N SER A 42 0.27 13.29 20.64
CA SER A 42 -0.38 14.27 19.77
C SER A 42 -0.40 13.92 18.28
N ASP A 43 0.38 12.93 17.85
CA ASP A 43 0.61 12.73 16.40
C ASP A 43 -0.59 12.09 15.69
N PHE A 44 -1.45 11.36 16.40
CA PHE A 44 -2.57 10.61 15.82
C PHE A 44 -3.81 10.68 16.71
N LYS A 45 -4.20 11.90 17.09
CA LYS A 45 -5.33 12.12 17.99
C LYS A 45 -6.70 11.90 17.34
N PHE A 46 -6.79 12.11 16.03
CA PHE A 46 -8.03 11.88 15.29
C PHE A 46 -8.08 10.45 14.80
N ARG A 47 -9.12 9.73 15.21
CA ARG A 47 -9.29 8.31 14.92
C ARG A 47 -10.63 8.02 14.28
N ILE A 48 -10.67 6.95 13.53
CA ILE A 48 -11.88 6.36 12.96
C ILE A 48 -11.91 4.88 13.25
N GLU A 49 -13.09 4.34 13.46
CA GLU A 49 -13.30 2.90 13.56
C GLU A 49 -13.51 2.30 12.18
N LEU A 50 -12.85 1.18 11.93
CA LEU A 50 -12.89 0.47 10.67
C LEU A 50 -13.33 -0.97 10.89
N LYS A 51 -14.24 -1.44 10.03
CA LYS A 51 -14.55 -2.86 9.88
C LYS A 51 -13.82 -3.36 8.64
N PRO A 52 -12.90 -4.32 8.75
CA PRO A 52 -12.27 -4.93 7.59
C PRO A 52 -13.31 -5.66 6.74
N ASP A 53 -13.29 -5.43 5.42
CA ASP A 53 -14.11 -6.18 4.47
C ASP A 53 -13.29 -7.33 3.88
N PHE A 54 -12.11 -7.02 3.34
CA PHE A 54 -11.16 -8.01 2.82
C PHE A 54 -9.75 -7.65 3.26
N ILE A 55 -9.01 -8.64 3.74
CA ILE A 55 -7.58 -8.56 4.04
C ILE A 55 -6.87 -9.62 3.20
N LEU A 56 -5.92 -9.19 2.38
CA LEU A 56 -5.07 -10.05 1.58
C LEU A 56 -3.90 -10.58 2.41
N ARG A 57 -3.45 -11.79 2.12
CA ARG A 57 -2.20 -12.32 2.64
C ARG A 57 -1.02 -11.78 1.83
N ASP A 58 0.18 -11.92 2.34
CA ASP A 58 1.39 -11.37 1.69
C ASP A 58 1.61 -11.90 0.26
N ASP A 59 1.19 -13.15 -0.01
CA ASP A 59 1.25 -13.78 -1.33
C ASP A 59 0.10 -13.36 -2.27
N GLU A 60 -0.91 -12.70 -1.74
CA GLU A 60 -2.12 -12.25 -2.44
C GLU A 60 -2.08 -10.76 -2.78
N TYR A 61 -1.12 -10.00 -2.26
CA TYR A 61 -1.08 -8.55 -2.46
C TYR A 61 -1.10 -8.15 -3.93
N ILE A 62 -1.85 -7.10 -4.24
CA ILE A 62 -1.96 -6.57 -5.60
C ILE A 62 -0.77 -5.65 -5.86
N ASP A 63 0.05 -6.02 -6.84
CA ASP A 63 1.20 -5.21 -7.26
C ASP A 63 0.74 -3.89 -7.89
N GLY A 64 1.07 -2.79 -7.20
CA GLY A 64 0.76 -1.45 -7.65
C GLY A 64 1.42 -1.10 -8.98
N LEU A 65 2.61 -1.61 -9.26
CA LEU A 65 3.29 -1.34 -10.54
C LEU A 65 2.54 -1.95 -11.73
N GLN A 66 1.78 -3.03 -11.51
CA GLN A 66 1.00 -3.67 -12.56
C GLN A 66 -0.36 -3.00 -12.77
N LEU A 67 -1.07 -2.69 -11.69
CA LEU A 67 -2.42 -2.18 -11.78
C LEU A 67 -2.48 -0.64 -11.77
N GLY A 68 -1.51 0.02 -11.12
CA GLY A 68 -1.46 1.48 -11.00
C GLY A 68 -1.63 2.24 -12.30
N PRO A 69 -0.89 1.92 -13.38
CA PRO A 69 -1.04 2.62 -14.65
C PRO A 69 -2.44 2.58 -15.26
N SER A 70 -3.30 1.64 -14.83
CA SER A 70 -4.70 1.53 -15.29
C SER A 70 -5.64 2.49 -14.57
N LEU A 71 -5.22 3.05 -13.44
CA LEU A 71 -6.04 3.95 -12.63
C LEU A 71 -6.15 5.33 -13.26
N GLU A 72 -7.35 5.89 -13.22
CA GLU A 72 -7.61 7.25 -13.67
C GLU A 72 -6.91 8.29 -12.79
N TYR A 73 -6.82 8.01 -11.50
CA TYR A 73 -6.18 8.85 -10.50
C TYR A 73 -4.74 9.22 -10.86
N VAL A 74 -3.98 8.29 -11.45
CA VAL A 74 -2.57 8.52 -11.78
C VAL A 74 -2.34 9.10 -13.17
N LYS A 75 -3.34 9.21 -14.02
CA LYS A 75 -3.20 9.72 -15.40
C LYS A 75 -2.69 11.16 -15.50
N ARG A 76 -2.75 11.92 -14.41
CA ARG A 76 -2.20 13.28 -14.33
C ARG A 76 -0.69 13.31 -14.20
N TRP A 77 -0.07 12.17 -13.87
CA TRP A 77 1.36 12.02 -13.66
C TRP A 77 2.03 11.48 -14.93
N SER A 78 3.29 11.88 -15.15
CA SER A 78 4.07 11.25 -16.21
C SER A 78 4.26 9.75 -15.93
N PRO A 79 4.42 8.91 -16.96
CA PRO A 79 4.54 7.46 -16.79
C PRO A 79 5.64 7.01 -15.83
N GLU A 80 6.72 7.80 -15.69
CA GLU A 80 7.83 7.49 -14.81
C GLU A 80 7.56 7.89 -13.35
N ASN A 81 6.69 8.89 -13.13
CA ASN A 81 6.49 9.53 -11.84
C ASN A 81 5.12 9.22 -11.21
N TRP A 82 4.29 8.40 -11.84
CA TRP A 82 2.96 8.09 -11.30
C TRP A 82 2.98 7.49 -9.87
N PRO A 83 4.02 6.75 -9.41
CA PRO A 83 4.02 6.25 -8.03
C PRO A 83 4.01 7.36 -6.98
N LEU A 84 4.45 8.57 -7.34
CA LEU A 84 4.41 9.76 -6.48
C LEU A 84 2.96 10.22 -6.20
N ALA A 85 1.99 9.81 -7.02
CA ALA A 85 0.58 10.07 -6.76
C ALA A 85 0.10 9.52 -5.42
N PHE A 86 0.77 8.47 -4.89
CA PHE A 86 0.45 7.83 -3.61
C PHE A 86 1.46 8.15 -2.50
N TRP A 87 2.13 9.32 -2.61
CA TRP A 87 3.13 9.70 -1.63
C TRP A 87 2.54 10.12 -0.28
N ASP A 88 1.41 10.81 -0.29
CA ASP A 88 0.73 11.25 0.92
C ASP A 88 0.03 10.11 1.66
N LYS A 89 -0.48 10.42 2.86
CA LYS A 89 -1.09 9.42 3.75
C LYS A 89 -2.54 9.10 3.39
N LEU A 90 -3.25 10.03 2.74
CA LEU A 90 -4.67 9.90 2.44
C LEU A 90 -4.96 10.47 1.06
N HIS A 91 -5.68 9.68 0.24
CA HIS A 91 -6.05 10.03 -1.12
C HIS A 91 -7.54 9.81 -1.35
N LEU A 92 -8.16 10.72 -2.08
CA LEU A 92 -9.51 10.54 -2.60
C LEU A 92 -9.41 9.93 -3.99
N LEU A 93 -9.81 8.68 -4.11
CA LEU A 93 -9.82 7.98 -5.39
C LEU A 93 -11.14 8.20 -6.14
N PRO A 94 -11.11 8.32 -7.49
CA PRO A 94 -12.31 8.21 -8.29
C PRO A 94 -13.05 6.90 -8.01
N GLN A 95 -14.37 6.95 -8.00
CA GLN A 95 -15.20 5.77 -7.71
C GLN A 95 -14.91 4.59 -8.66
N ARG A 96 -14.56 4.89 -9.91
CA ARG A 96 -14.17 3.88 -10.89
C ARG A 96 -12.92 3.11 -10.46
N ASP A 97 -11.89 3.85 -10.01
CA ASP A 97 -10.63 3.24 -9.58
C ASP A 97 -10.81 2.44 -8.30
N PHE A 98 -11.61 2.97 -7.37
CA PHE A 98 -11.95 2.24 -6.15
C PHE A 98 -12.62 0.89 -6.48
N LYS A 99 -13.66 0.91 -7.34
CA LYS A 99 -14.37 -0.30 -7.75
C LYS A 99 -13.46 -1.30 -8.48
N LEU A 100 -12.54 -0.80 -9.32
CA LEU A 100 -11.57 -1.65 -10.01
C LEU A 100 -10.67 -2.40 -9.00
N LEU A 101 -10.07 -1.67 -8.06
CA LEU A 101 -9.19 -2.24 -7.04
C LEU A 101 -9.95 -3.20 -6.11
N GLU A 102 -11.14 -2.83 -5.70
CA GLU A 102 -11.99 -3.66 -4.87
C GLU A 102 -12.39 -4.96 -5.57
N SER A 103 -12.82 -4.89 -6.84
CA SER A 103 -13.18 -6.08 -7.59
C SER A 103 -11.99 -7.02 -7.77
N GLU A 104 -10.78 -6.49 -7.89
CA GLU A 104 -9.57 -7.30 -7.98
C GLU A 104 -9.25 -7.97 -6.64
N ILE A 105 -9.39 -7.26 -5.52
CA ILE A 105 -9.26 -7.83 -4.18
C ILE A 105 -10.29 -8.96 -3.96
N MET A 106 -11.54 -8.70 -4.33
CA MET A 106 -12.62 -9.69 -4.23
C MET A 106 -12.31 -10.93 -5.08
N ARG A 107 -11.88 -10.72 -6.33
CA ARG A 107 -11.49 -11.82 -7.24
C ARG A 107 -10.40 -12.70 -6.64
N ILE A 108 -9.39 -12.11 -6.00
CA ILE A 108 -8.31 -12.87 -5.37
C ILE A 108 -8.85 -13.69 -4.19
N LYS A 109 -9.76 -13.14 -3.41
CA LYS A 109 -10.33 -13.83 -2.23
C LYS A 109 -11.35 -14.89 -2.56
N THR A 110 -12.23 -14.67 -3.55
CA THR A 110 -13.32 -15.58 -3.88
C THR A 110 -12.99 -16.52 -5.03
N GLY A 111 -11.94 -16.20 -5.81
CA GLY A 111 -11.61 -16.93 -7.04
C GLY A 111 -12.55 -16.64 -8.22
N GLU A 112 -13.55 -15.76 -8.03
CA GLU A 112 -14.48 -15.38 -9.07
C GLU A 112 -13.94 -14.26 -9.96
N PRO A 113 -14.24 -14.26 -11.29
CA PRO A 113 -13.80 -13.20 -12.16
C PRO A 113 -14.48 -11.87 -11.75
N GLY A 114 -13.67 -10.84 -11.47
CA GLY A 114 -14.17 -9.49 -11.15
C GLY A 114 -14.90 -8.88 -12.36
N GLU A 115 -16.03 -8.23 -12.08
CA GLU A 115 -16.96 -7.68 -13.09
C GLU A 115 -16.36 -6.51 -13.92
N LEU A 116 -15.26 -5.92 -13.51
CA LEU A 116 -14.74 -4.66 -14.03
C LEU A 116 -13.36 -4.72 -14.70
N LEU A 117 -12.75 -5.89 -14.83
CA LEU A 117 -11.47 -5.98 -15.53
C LEU A 117 -11.66 -5.72 -17.03
N PRO A 118 -10.95 -4.76 -17.64
CA PRO A 118 -10.92 -4.65 -19.09
C PRO A 118 -10.46 -5.98 -19.66
N LYS A 119 -11.16 -6.51 -20.67
CA LYS A 119 -10.93 -7.83 -21.29
C LYS A 119 -9.48 -8.09 -21.78
N ASN A 120 -8.61 -7.08 -21.71
CA ASN A 120 -7.23 -7.11 -22.18
C ASN A 120 -6.17 -7.18 -21.07
N ILE A 121 -6.55 -7.26 -19.80
CA ILE A 121 -5.58 -7.52 -18.74
C ILE A 121 -5.31 -9.02 -18.78
N ARG A 122 -4.19 -9.41 -19.43
CA ARG A 122 -3.65 -10.76 -19.36
C ARG A 122 -3.52 -11.13 -17.88
N THR A 123 -4.03 -12.29 -17.52
CA THR A 123 -3.92 -12.91 -16.20
C THR A 123 -2.56 -12.58 -15.59
N ILE A 124 -2.57 -11.80 -14.50
CA ILE A 124 -1.35 -11.39 -13.80
C ILE A 124 -0.66 -12.67 -13.34
N ARG A 125 0.42 -13.04 -14.02
CA ARG A 125 1.25 -14.18 -13.59
C ARG A 125 1.83 -13.82 -12.23
N LYS A 126 1.56 -14.63 -11.21
CA LYS A 126 2.20 -14.54 -9.89
C LYS A 126 3.71 -14.45 -10.09
N ARG A 127 4.29 -13.29 -9.83
CA ARG A 127 5.74 -13.16 -9.78
C ARG A 127 6.19 -13.75 -8.44
N ALA A 128 7.16 -14.65 -8.50
CA ALA A 128 7.83 -15.13 -7.30
C ALA A 128 8.37 -13.95 -6.48
N PRO A 129 8.32 -14.03 -5.14
CA PRO A 129 8.82 -12.95 -4.28
C PRO A 129 10.27 -12.66 -4.64
N ARG A 130 10.58 -11.39 -4.90
CA ARG A 130 11.96 -10.94 -5.05
C ARG A 130 12.61 -10.99 -3.67
N ASN A 131 13.50 -11.96 -3.47
CA ASN A 131 14.38 -11.98 -2.32
C ASN A 131 15.30 -10.75 -2.39
N TYR A 132 14.98 -9.73 -1.61
CA TYR A 132 15.89 -8.64 -1.33
C TYR A 132 16.97 -9.16 -0.38
N THR A 133 17.99 -9.82 -0.91
CA THR A 133 19.24 -10.00 -0.20
C THR A 133 19.95 -8.65 -0.18
N ALA A 134 19.86 -7.95 0.96
CA ALA A 134 20.67 -6.78 1.23
C ALA A 134 22.15 -7.20 1.12
N LYS A 135 22.85 -6.75 0.09
CA LYS A 135 24.31 -6.83 0.04
C LYS A 135 24.85 -5.99 1.20
N ARG A 136 25.27 -6.67 2.25
CA ARG A 136 26.15 -6.10 3.27
C ARG A 136 27.49 -5.80 2.58
N THR A 137 27.75 -4.53 2.29
CA THR A 137 29.10 -4.06 1.98
C THR A 137 29.88 -4.10 3.28
N SER A 138 30.77 -5.08 3.41
CA SER A 138 31.80 -5.11 4.43
C SER A 138 32.81 -4.00 4.14
N VAL A 139 32.78 -2.95 4.96
CA VAL A 139 33.88 -1.98 5.01
C VAL A 139 35.05 -2.68 5.70
N THR A 140 36.06 -3.01 4.93
CA THR A 140 37.31 -3.53 5.42
C THR A 140 38.10 -2.35 6.00
N ASP A 141 38.30 -2.37 7.29
CA ASP A 141 39.18 -1.48 8.04
C ASP A 141 40.60 -1.78 7.66
N ALA A 142 41.24 -0.88 6.92
CA ALA A 142 42.66 -0.97 6.63
C ALA A 142 43.42 -0.08 7.64
N SER A 143 43.77 -0.67 8.78
CA SER A 143 44.72 -0.11 9.70
C SER A 143 46.14 -0.28 9.12
N GLN A 144 46.73 0.81 8.67
CA GLN A 144 48.14 0.88 8.34
C GLN A 144 48.92 1.22 9.59
N SER A 145 49.69 0.26 10.02
CA SER A 145 50.82 0.48 10.91
C SER A 145 51.99 1.11 10.13
N GLY A 146 52.27 2.37 10.40
CA GLY A 146 53.50 3.03 9.99
C GLY A 146 54.59 2.79 11.05
N SER A 147 55.63 2.06 10.71
CA SER A 147 56.84 1.94 11.52
C SER A 147 57.86 2.99 11.12
N VAL A 148 58.45 3.53 12.14
CA VAL A 148 59.56 4.44 12.26
C VAL A 148 60.81 3.97 11.52
N ASN A 149 61.52 4.88 10.88
CA ASN A 149 62.94 5.15 11.10
C ASN A 149 63.25 6.58 10.67
#